data_2ccbb59a26dabceb9720b12883c2f204
#
_entry.id   2ccbb59a26dabceb9720b12883c2f204
#
_cell.length_a   1.000
_cell.length_b   1.000
_cell.length_c   1.000
_cell.angle_alpha   90.00
_cell.angle_beta   90.00
_cell.angle_gamma   90.00
#
_symmetry.space_group_name_H-M   'P 1'
#
loop_
_entity.id
_entity.type
_entity.pdbx_description
1 polymer ?
#
loop_
_entity_poly.entity_id
_entity_poly.type
_entity_poly.pdbx_seq_one_letter_code
_entity_poly.pdbx_strand_id
1 'polypeptide(L)'
;MEITQRIELLKNLTQLNATSGYEDEVAEFLIKTLSENEIPYQQDPLGNIIVQMGENPDRIALFAHMDEVGFGVRGIREDGMLKFAPIGGVTDNILFSTPVVVGNNRVSGIIGNIPKHLQEKKSEQETKIPDMMIDIGATSKKDAEKSVKIGDPIYWLSDFVRFGDGLIKAKALDDRVGVAVILSLLLTKQYSFTAVFTTREEIGIMGARMVMPVLAPKKAVVLEVTTCADLPGNQEPTTKMREGVALSVLDGASVSDTEWNQFIWAIATEKNIPIQKKLTTRGGNDAGAVSYVSGGVPTAVLSLPGRYIHSPVSVISETDFDSMYRLAELLIKKA
;
A
#
# COMPACT_ATOMS: atom_id res chain seq x y z
N MET A 1 4.06 -7.93 -20.11
CA MET A 1 4.00 -6.43 -20.19
C MET A 1 5.40 -5.88 -19.94
N GLU A 2 5.85 -4.93 -20.75
CA GLU A 2 7.17 -4.32 -20.62
C GLU A 2 7.29 -3.47 -19.35
N ILE A 3 8.51 -3.35 -18.79
CA ILE A 3 8.72 -2.61 -17.52
C ILE A 3 8.29 -1.14 -17.61
N THR A 4 8.49 -0.48 -18.73
CA THR A 4 8.07 0.92 -18.93
C THR A 4 6.56 1.10 -18.82
N GLN A 5 5.78 0.15 -19.32
CA GLN A 5 4.32 0.15 -19.22
C GLN A 5 3.87 -0.10 -17.77
N ARG A 6 4.56 -1.01 -17.06
CA ARG A 6 4.28 -1.29 -15.63
C ARG A 6 4.60 -0.09 -14.74
N ILE A 7 5.69 0.64 -15.04
CA ILE A 7 6.05 1.88 -14.32
C ILE A 7 5.01 2.98 -14.59
N GLU A 8 4.50 3.13 -15.81
CA GLU A 8 3.44 4.10 -16.09
C GLU A 8 2.13 3.72 -15.39
N LEU A 9 1.81 2.43 -15.32
CA LEU A 9 0.67 1.94 -14.55
C LEU A 9 0.82 2.25 -13.05
N LEU A 10 2.00 1.97 -12.48
CA LEU A 10 2.32 2.30 -11.09
C LEU A 10 2.21 3.80 -10.83
N LYS A 11 2.71 4.64 -11.74
CA LYS A 11 2.58 6.09 -11.67
C LYS A 11 1.12 6.52 -11.61
N ASN A 12 0.27 5.99 -12.49
CA ASN A 12 -1.16 6.32 -12.49
C ASN A 12 -1.81 5.92 -11.16
N LEU A 13 -1.54 4.71 -10.66
CA LEU A 13 -2.08 4.22 -9.40
C LEU A 13 -1.63 5.05 -8.18
N THR A 14 -0.38 5.47 -8.13
CA THR A 14 0.13 6.27 -6.99
C THR A 14 -0.39 7.70 -6.94
N GLN A 15 -0.98 8.21 -8.04
CA GLN A 15 -1.59 9.55 -8.06
C GLN A 15 -3.07 9.53 -7.64
N LEU A 16 -3.67 8.34 -7.51
CA LEU A 16 -5.03 8.18 -6.99
C LEU A 16 -5.03 8.24 -5.46
N ASN A 17 -6.13 8.71 -4.91
CA ASN A 17 -6.33 8.82 -3.47
C ASN A 17 -7.15 7.62 -2.97
N ALA A 18 -6.70 7.00 -1.89
CA ALA A 18 -7.43 5.88 -1.29
C ALA A 18 -6.99 5.64 0.16
N THR A 19 -7.16 6.63 1.03
CA THR A 19 -7.03 6.37 2.47
C THR A 19 -8.01 5.26 2.88
N SER A 20 -7.60 4.36 3.78
CA SER A 20 -8.42 3.21 4.22
C SER A 20 -9.87 3.59 4.52
N GLY A 21 -10.81 2.92 3.86
CA GLY A 21 -12.24 3.21 3.90
C GLY A 21 -12.73 4.22 2.85
N TYR A 22 -11.83 4.74 2.02
CA TYR A 22 -12.10 5.69 0.93
C TYR A 22 -11.33 5.30 -0.33
N GLU A 23 -11.39 4.01 -0.69
CA GLU A 23 -10.62 3.42 -1.79
C GLU A 23 -11.23 3.63 -3.17
N ASP A 24 -12.31 4.42 -3.28
CA ASP A 24 -13.14 4.53 -4.49
C ASP A 24 -12.34 4.91 -5.75
N GLU A 25 -11.40 5.87 -5.68
CA GLU A 25 -10.62 6.30 -6.86
C GLU A 25 -9.78 5.13 -7.45
N VAL A 26 -9.20 4.29 -6.59
CA VAL A 26 -8.43 3.12 -7.03
C VAL A 26 -9.33 2.01 -7.52
N ALA A 27 -10.42 1.75 -6.81
CA ALA A 27 -11.41 0.74 -7.23
C ALA A 27 -12.01 1.09 -8.59
N GLU A 28 -12.42 2.33 -8.82
CA GLU A 28 -12.94 2.82 -10.10
C GLU A 28 -11.91 2.68 -11.23
N PHE A 29 -10.64 3.01 -10.97
CA PHE A 29 -9.56 2.84 -11.94
C PHE A 29 -9.38 1.36 -12.31
N LEU A 30 -9.37 0.46 -11.34
CA LEU A 30 -9.26 -0.99 -11.56
C LEU A 30 -10.46 -1.51 -12.35
N ILE A 31 -11.68 -1.19 -11.93
CA ILE A 31 -12.93 -1.60 -12.56
C ILE A 31 -12.99 -1.13 -14.02
N LYS A 32 -12.65 0.14 -14.26
CA LYS A 32 -12.57 0.69 -15.60
C LYS A 32 -11.56 -0.07 -16.46
N THR A 33 -10.34 -0.26 -15.95
CA THR A 33 -9.28 -0.95 -16.69
C THR A 33 -9.64 -2.40 -16.98
N LEU A 34 -10.23 -3.13 -16.04
CA LEU A 34 -10.70 -4.50 -16.22
C LEU A 34 -11.82 -4.57 -17.28
N SER A 35 -12.79 -3.65 -17.19
CA SER A 35 -13.92 -3.58 -18.12
C SER A 35 -13.48 -3.25 -19.55
N GLU A 36 -12.60 -2.28 -19.73
CA GLU A 36 -12.03 -1.91 -21.04
C GLU A 36 -11.24 -3.06 -21.68
N ASN A 37 -10.73 -3.98 -20.86
CA ASN A 37 -10.04 -5.18 -21.33
C ASN A 37 -10.91 -6.44 -21.30
N GLU A 38 -12.22 -6.33 -21.10
CA GLU A 38 -13.15 -7.46 -21.06
C GLU A 38 -12.75 -8.55 -20.04
N ILE A 39 -12.16 -8.15 -18.91
CA ILE A 39 -11.80 -9.06 -17.83
C ILE A 39 -12.92 -9.04 -16.78
N PRO A 40 -13.62 -10.18 -16.56
CA PRO A 40 -14.69 -10.25 -15.58
C PRO A 40 -14.15 -10.13 -14.15
N TYR A 41 -14.87 -9.41 -13.32
CA TYR A 41 -14.54 -9.20 -11.91
C TYR A 41 -15.79 -9.27 -11.04
N GLN A 42 -15.58 -9.43 -9.75
CA GLN A 42 -16.59 -9.29 -8.71
C GLN A 42 -16.13 -8.25 -7.70
N GLN A 43 -17.07 -7.47 -7.19
CA GLN A 43 -16.81 -6.58 -6.07
C GLN A 43 -17.69 -6.98 -4.89
N ASP A 44 -17.10 -7.15 -3.72
CA ASP A 44 -17.83 -7.46 -2.51
C ASP A 44 -18.39 -6.19 -1.81
N PRO A 45 -19.25 -6.32 -0.78
CA PRO A 45 -19.82 -5.18 -0.09
C PRO A 45 -18.80 -4.30 0.66
N LEU A 46 -17.58 -4.79 0.93
CA LEU A 46 -16.52 -4.01 1.54
C LEU A 46 -15.72 -3.21 0.50
N GLY A 47 -15.89 -3.53 -0.77
CA GLY A 47 -15.21 -2.90 -1.90
C GLY A 47 -14.02 -3.70 -2.45
N ASN A 48 -13.71 -4.88 -1.90
CA ASN A 48 -12.66 -5.73 -2.46
C ASN A 48 -13.00 -6.11 -3.90
N ILE A 49 -12.01 -6.16 -4.78
CA ILE A 49 -12.17 -6.58 -6.18
C ILE A 49 -11.50 -7.94 -6.37
N ILE A 50 -12.27 -8.89 -6.90
CA ILE A 50 -11.84 -10.27 -7.11
C ILE A 50 -11.93 -10.59 -8.59
N VAL A 51 -10.84 -11.09 -9.16
CA VAL A 51 -10.77 -11.54 -10.54
C VAL A 51 -10.32 -13.00 -10.57
N GLN A 52 -11.16 -13.87 -11.11
CA GLN A 52 -10.80 -15.28 -11.34
C GLN A 52 -10.56 -15.48 -12.83
N MET A 53 -9.33 -15.73 -13.24
CA MET A 53 -8.93 -15.82 -14.64
C MET A 53 -8.37 -17.19 -14.99
N GLY A 54 -8.71 -17.69 -16.20
CA GLY A 54 -8.26 -18.96 -16.73
C GLY A 54 -9.06 -20.16 -16.25
N GLU A 55 -8.60 -21.38 -16.55
CA GLU A 55 -9.35 -22.62 -16.31
C GLU A 55 -9.31 -23.11 -14.85
N ASN A 56 -8.20 -22.84 -14.13
CA ASN A 56 -7.98 -23.28 -12.75
C ASN A 56 -7.52 -22.09 -11.86
N PRO A 57 -8.38 -21.09 -11.67
CA PRO A 57 -7.97 -19.87 -10.95
C PRO A 57 -7.71 -20.10 -9.46
N ASP A 58 -8.27 -21.17 -8.88
CA ASP A 58 -8.12 -21.56 -7.48
C ASP A 58 -6.73 -22.13 -7.13
N ARG A 59 -5.86 -22.41 -8.10
CA ARG A 59 -4.53 -22.97 -7.85
C ARG A 59 -3.66 -22.01 -7.04
N ILE A 60 -3.71 -20.73 -7.36
CA ILE A 60 -2.97 -19.69 -6.67
C ILE A 60 -3.76 -18.39 -6.65
N ALA A 61 -3.78 -17.72 -5.50
CA ALA A 61 -4.31 -16.37 -5.38
C ALA A 61 -3.18 -15.37 -5.08
N LEU A 62 -3.21 -14.22 -5.75
CA LEU A 62 -2.36 -13.08 -5.47
C LEU A 62 -3.20 -11.99 -4.80
N PHE A 63 -2.69 -11.44 -3.69
CA PHE A 63 -3.31 -10.38 -2.92
C PHE A 63 -2.45 -9.13 -2.95
N ALA A 64 -3.10 -7.97 -3.02
CA ALA A 64 -2.51 -6.64 -2.83
C ALA A 64 -3.57 -5.68 -2.32
N HIS A 65 -3.22 -4.76 -1.41
CA HIS A 65 -4.21 -3.83 -0.91
C HIS A 65 -4.28 -2.53 -1.72
N MET A 66 -5.50 -1.97 -1.81
CA MET A 66 -5.79 -0.74 -2.54
C MET A 66 -5.60 0.51 -1.70
N ASP A 67 -5.72 0.39 -0.39
CA ASP A 67 -5.67 1.53 0.51
C ASP A 67 -4.25 2.03 0.79
N GLU A 68 -4.18 3.17 1.39
CA GLU A 68 -2.98 3.83 1.89
C GLU A 68 -3.28 4.49 3.24
N VAL A 69 -2.26 4.69 4.09
CA VAL A 69 -2.40 5.48 5.30
C VAL A 69 -2.70 6.94 4.98
N GLY A 70 -3.47 7.60 5.84
CA GLY A 70 -3.83 9.01 5.67
C GLY A 70 -4.49 9.57 6.92
N PHE A 71 -5.45 10.46 6.75
CA PHE A 71 -6.16 11.07 7.88
C PHE A 71 -7.63 11.29 7.57
N GLY A 72 -8.40 11.61 8.63
CA GLY A 72 -9.78 12.08 8.52
C GLY A 72 -9.96 13.41 9.25
N VAL A 73 -10.83 14.27 8.72
CA VAL A 73 -11.23 15.52 9.37
C VAL A 73 -12.02 15.20 10.63
N ARG A 74 -11.48 15.53 11.79
CA ARG A 74 -12.10 15.29 13.11
C ARG A 74 -12.88 16.48 13.63
N GLY A 75 -12.59 17.68 13.13
CA GLY A 75 -13.25 18.91 13.58
C GLY A 75 -12.77 20.13 12.81
N ILE A 76 -13.55 21.22 12.91
CA ILE A 76 -13.23 22.51 12.31
C ILE A 76 -13.23 23.54 13.42
N ARG A 77 -12.16 24.33 13.53
CA ARG A 77 -11.99 25.37 14.55
C ARG A 77 -12.68 26.66 14.13
N GLU A 78 -12.92 27.55 15.09
CA GLU A 78 -13.54 28.87 14.83
C GLU A 78 -12.71 29.76 13.90
N ASP A 79 -11.37 29.56 13.88
CA ASP A 79 -10.43 30.24 12.97
C ASP A 79 -10.34 29.62 11.58
N GLY A 80 -11.09 28.54 11.28
CA GLY A 80 -11.11 27.86 9.99
C GLY A 80 -10.10 26.71 9.86
N MET A 81 -9.18 26.55 10.81
CA MET A 81 -8.21 25.44 10.81
C MET A 81 -8.91 24.11 11.06
N LEU A 82 -8.44 23.03 10.41
CA LEU A 82 -9.00 21.70 10.59
C LEU A 82 -8.23 20.92 11.66
N LYS A 83 -8.97 20.24 12.53
CA LYS A 83 -8.45 19.16 13.37
C LYS A 83 -8.57 17.84 12.61
N PHE A 84 -7.60 16.98 12.73
CA PHE A 84 -7.55 15.70 12.03
C PHE A 84 -7.13 14.56 12.96
N ALA A 85 -7.33 13.33 12.49
CA ALA A 85 -6.88 12.10 13.15
C ALA A 85 -6.28 11.17 12.12
N PRO A 86 -5.28 10.35 12.47
CA PRO A 86 -4.68 9.39 11.56
C PRO A 86 -5.66 8.26 11.23
N ILE A 87 -5.55 7.74 10.03
CA ILE A 87 -6.15 6.51 9.54
C ILE A 87 -4.97 5.63 9.11
N GLY A 88 -4.76 4.51 9.80
CA GLY A 88 -3.56 3.68 9.65
C GLY A 88 -2.36 4.17 10.47
N GLY A 89 -1.23 3.57 10.24
CA GLY A 89 0.00 3.77 11.02
C GLY A 89 0.85 4.95 10.52
N VAL A 90 0.63 6.15 11.03
CA VAL A 90 1.41 7.35 10.68
C VAL A 90 2.19 7.86 11.89
N THR A 91 3.45 8.29 11.68
CA THR A 91 4.30 8.88 12.72
C THR A 91 4.23 10.40 12.74
N ASP A 92 4.19 11.01 13.94
CA ASP A 92 3.99 12.45 14.14
C ASP A 92 5.08 13.32 13.49
N ASN A 93 6.35 12.90 13.59
CA ASN A 93 7.51 13.73 13.26
C ASN A 93 7.76 13.97 11.76
N ILE A 94 7.02 13.28 10.89
CA ILE A 94 7.13 13.47 9.42
C ILE A 94 6.09 14.44 8.85
N LEU A 95 5.23 15.02 9.68
CA LEU A 95 4.01 15.69 9.22
C LEU A 95 4.15 17.20 9.00
N PHE A 96 5.20 17.82 9.53
CA PHE A 96 5.36 19.27 9.44
C PHE A 96 5.50 19.77 8.01
N SER A 97 4.73 20.80 7.68
CA SER A 97 4.72 21.45 6.36
C SER A 97 4.36 20.49 5.22
N THR A 98 3.67 19.40 5.53
CA THR A 98 3.28 18.43 4.52
C THR A 98 2.03 18.91 3.78
N PRO A 99 2.07 19.01 2.43
CA PRO A 99 0.89 19.31 1.64
C PRO A 99 -0.05 18.11 1.63
N VAL A 100 -1.35 18.41 1.71
CA VAL A 100 -2.43 17.44 1.71
C VAL A 100 -3.59 17.89 0.83
N VAL A 101 -4.48 16.95 0.51
CA VAL A 101 -5.75 17.20 -0.17
C VAL A 101 -6.87 16.71 0.71
N VAL A 102 -7.90 17.55 0.92
CA VAL A 102 -9.01 17.27 1.83
C VAL A 102 -10.30 17.03 1.07
N GLY A 103 -10.93 15.91 1.33
CA GLY A 103 -12.27 15.55 0.84
C GLY A 103 -12.37 15.38 -0.66
N ASN A 104 -13.57 15.03 -1.12
CA ASN A 104 -13.87 14.82 -2.53
C ASN A 104 -13.80 16.13 -3.35
N ASN A 105 -13.91 17.28 -2.69
CA ASN A 105 -13.72 18.59 -3.33
C ASN A 105 -12.24 18.90 -3.61
N ARG A 106 -11.32 18.04 -3.21
CA ARG A 106 -9.88 18.13 -3.39
C ARG A 106 -9.31 19.47 -2.91
N VAL A 107 -9.75 19.92 -1.73
CA VAL A 107 -9.31 21.18 -1.13
C VAL A 107 -7.85 21.07 -0.73
N SER A 108 -7.00 21.92 -1.26
CA SER A 108 -5.58 21.96 -0.89
C SER A 108 -5.41 22.41 0.56
N GLY A 109 -4.52 21.75 1.29
CA GLY A 109 -4.19 22.11 2.66
C GLY A 109 -2.73 21.81 2.98
N ILE A 110 -2.27 22.34 4.10
CA ILE A 110 -0.93 22.11 4.64
C ILE A 110 -1.04 21.73 6.11
N ILE A 111 -0.41 20.64 6.53
CA ILE A 111 -0.29 20.28 7.94
C ILE A 111 0.69 21.23 8.60
N GLY A 112 0.23 21.99 9.58
CA GLY A 112 1.00 23.02 10.26
C GLY A 112 0.96 22.86 11.78
N ASN A 113 1.87 23.59 12.42
CA ASN A 113 1.91 23.77 13.87
C ASN A 113 2.37 25.18 14.20
N ILE A 114 2.13 25.59 15.45
CA ILE A 114 2.71 26.85 15.99
C ILE A 114 4.23 26.74 15.98
N PRO A 115 4.94 27.71 15.37
CA PRO A 115 6.40 27.72 15.36
C PRO A 115 7.00 27.62 16.77
N LYS A 116 8.09 26.87 16.95
CA LYS A 116 8.71 26.60 18.26
C LYS A 116 8.97 27.86 19.09
N HIS A 117 9.39 28.96 18.45
CA HIS A 117 9.70 30.23 19.13
C HIS A 117 8.46 30.99 19.61
N LEU A 118 7.27 30.60 19.15
CA LEU A 118 5.98 31.17 19.59
C LEU A 118 5.22 30.24 20.56
N GLN A 119 5.75 29.04 20.79
CA GLN A 119 5.18 28.13 21.78
C GLN A 119 5.58 28.58 23.18
N GLU A 120 4.64 28.50 24.12
CA GLU A 120 4.98 28.76 25.53
C GLU A 120 6.06 27.77 25.99
N LYS A 121 7.05 28.24 26.78
CA LYS A 121 8.29 27.54 27.17
C LYS A 121 8.15 26.16 27.84
N LYS A 122 7.01 25.53 27.79
CA LYS A 122 6.71 24.25 28.47
C LYS A 122 6.85 23.00 27.63
N SER A 123 7.19 23.07 26.34
CA SER A 123 7.28 21.84 25.53
C SER A 123 8.65 21.60 24.93
N GLU A 124 9.56 21.03 25.71
CA GLU A 124 10.60 20.11 25.17
C GLU A 124 9.96 18.82 24.61
N GLN A 125 8.64 18.69 24.75
CA GLN A 125 7.90 17.54 24.22
C GLN A 125 7.77 17.62 22.70
N GLU A 126 7.95 16.50 22.05
CA GLU A 126 7.69 16.33 20.63
C GLU A 126 6.22 16.70 20.34
N THR A 127 6.00 17.48 19.29
CA THR A 127 4.66 17.83 18.83
C THR A 127 3.92 16.57 18.36
N LYS A 128 2.72 16.35 18.84
CA LYS A 128 1.87 15.21 18.47
C LYS A 128 0.77 15.64 17.52
N ILE A 129 0.19 14.70 16.77
CA ILE A 129 -0.94 14.96 15.86
C ILE A 129 -2.06 15.79 16.51
N PRO A 130 -2.49 15.56 17.76
CA PRO A 130 -3.52 16.39 18.38
C PRO A 130 -3.21 17.88 18.50
N ASP A 131 -1.92 18.25 18.45
CA ASP A 131 -1.43 19.63 18.54
C ASP A 131 -1.26 20.28 17.16
N MET A 132 -1.38 19.49 16.08
CA MET A 132 -1.27 19.94 14.71
C MET A 132 -2.62 20.33 14.13
N MET A 133 -2.60 21.10 13.07
CA MET A 133 -3.78 21.59 12.35
C MET A 133 -3.51 21.55 10.85
N ILE A 134 -4.59 21.49 10.06
CA ILE A 134 -4.49 21.69 8.61
C ILE A 134 -5.01 23.07 8.28
N ASP A 135 -4.18 23.86 7.64
CA ASP A 135 -4.54 25.14 7.06
C ASP A 135 -5.02 24.92 5.63
N ILE A 136 -6.27 25.30 5.34
CA ILE A 136 -6.89 25.27 4.01
C ILE A 136 -7.15 26.66 3.45
N GLY A 137 -6.57 27.70 4.08
CA GLY A 137 -6.78 29.11 3.72
C GLY A 137 -8.13 29.70 4.15
N ALA A 138 -8.93 28.97 4.91
CA ALA A 138 -10.21 29.47 5.43
C ALA A 138 -10.00 30.48 6.57
N THR A 139 -10.84 31.52 6.61
CA THR A 139 -10.74 32.61 7.63
C THR A 139 -11.69 32.44 8.80
N SER A 140 -12.55 31.45 8.75
CA SER A 140 -13.51 31.12 9.83
C SER A 140 -14.06 29.71 9.64
N LYS A 141 -14.62 29.14 10.69
CA LYS A 141 -15.34 27.87 10.64
C LYS A 141 -16.39 27.82 9.54
N LYS A 142 -17.24 28.84 9.48
CA LYS A 142 -18.30 28.96 8.45
C LYS A 142 -17.73 29.00 7.03
N ASP A 143 -16.52 29.53 6.87
CA ASP A 143 -15.84 29.58 5.58
C ASP A 143 -15.30 28.19 5.21
N ALA A 144 -14.64 27.50 6.12
CA ALA A 144 -14.17 26.13 5.93
C ALA A 144 -15.32 25.14 5.64
N GLU A 145 -16.44 25.27 6.34
CA GLU A 145 -17.63 24.40 6.17
C GLU A 145 -18.30 24.50 4.78
N LYS A 146 -17.93 25.49 3.96
CA LYS A 146 -18.40 25.56 2.57
C LYS A 146 -17.78 24.46 1.69
N SER A 147 -16.60 24.00 2.02
CA SER A 147 -15.80 23.10 1.17
C SER A 147 -15.38 21.81 1.85
N VAL A 148 -15.36 21.75 3.18
CA VAL A 148 -14.89 20.61 3.97
C VAL A 148 -15.91 20.25 5.04
N LYS A 149 -16.07 18.94 5.32
CA LYS A 149 -16.95 18.40 6.36
C LYS A 149 -16.17 17.55 7.35
N ILE A 150 -16.69 17.42 8.57
CA ILE A 150 -16.19 16.40 9.52
C ILE A 150 -16.43 15.02 8.91
N GLY A 151 -15.41 14.17 8.95
CA GLY A 151 -15.40 12.84 8.32
C GLY A 151 -14.79 12.83 6.92
N ASP A 152 -14.54 13.98 6.28
CA ASP A 152 -13.85 13.97 4.99
C ASP A 152 -12.46 13.33 5.13
N PRO A 153 -12.05 12.48 4.16
CA PRO A 153 -10.70 11.92 4.11
C PRO A 153 -9.67 13.00 3.77
N ILE A 154 -8.45 12.77 4.22
CA ILE A 154 -7.31 13.63 3.94
C ILE A 154 -6.22 12.77 3.34
N TYR A 155 -5.75 13.14 2.17
CA TYR A 155 -4.80 12.40 1.37
C TYR A 155 -3.46 13.12 1.31
N TRP A 156 -2.40 12.35 1.19
CA TRP A 156 -1.08 12.89 0.87
C TRP A 156 -1.07 13.52 -0.53
N LEU A 157 -0.36 14.62 -0.67
CA LEU A 157 -0.05 15.21 -1.97
C LEU A 157 1.44 15.03 -2.26
N SER A 158 1.76 14.19 -3.25
CA SER A 158 3.14 13.91 -3.65
C SER A 158 3.21 13.51 -5.12
N ASP A 159 4.26 13.99 -5.79
CA ASP A 159 4.51 13.69 -7.20
C ASP A 159 5.22 12.34 -7.36
N PHE A 160 4.87 11.63 -8.44
CA PHE A 160 5.68 10.50 -8.91
C PHE A 160 6.93 11.01 -9.64
N VAL A 161 8.10 10.64 -9.15
CA VAL A 161 9.37 11.07 -9.77
C VAL A 161 10.34 9.89 -9.86
N ARG A 162 10.89 9.68 -11.04
CA ARG A 162 12.07 8.83 -11.23
C ARG A 162 13.32 9.66 -10.97
N PHE A 163 14.24 9.16 -10.17
CA PHE A 163 15.44 9.91 -9.79
C PHE A 163 16.63 8.98 -9.51
N GLY A 164 17.82 9.56 -9.45
CA GLY A 164 19.04 8.79 -9.24
C GLY A 164 19.18 7.65 -10.28
N ASP A 165 19.73 6.54 -9.84
CA ASP A 165 19.92 5.35 -10.67
C ASP A 165 18.78 4.36 -10.40
N GLY A 166 17.72 4.41 -11.20
CA GLY A 166 16.60 3.49 -11.16
C GLY A 166 15.79 3.51 -9.86
N LEU A 167 15.62 4.70 -9.26
CA LEU A 167 14.76 4.91 -8.10
C LEU A 167 13.46 5.62 -8.48
N ILE A 168 12.39 5.24 -7.80
CA ILE A 168 11.07 5.86 -7.89
C ILE A 168 10.71 6.39 -6.52
N LYS A 169 10.27 7.66 -6.45
CA LYS A 169 9.58 8.21 -5.29
C LYS A 169 8.11 8.49 -5.62
N ALA A 170 7.21 8.15 -4.72
CA ALA A 170 5.80 8.51 -4.76
C ALA A 170 5.14 8.31 -3.39
N LYS A 171 3.90 8.79 -3.22
CA LYS A 171 3.03 8.33 -2.14
C LYS A 171 2.52 6.93 -2.43
N ALA A 172 1.96 6.27 -1.44
CA ALA A 172 1.18 5.03 -1.59
C ALA A 172 1.89 3.90 -2.39
N LEU A 173 3.24 3.88 -2.42
CA LEU A 173 3.95 2.76 -3.03
C LEU A 173 3.60 1.45 -2.30
N ASP A 174 3.34 1.51 -1.03
CA ASP A 174 2.64 0.55 -0.19
C ASP A 174 1.12 0.78 -0.32
N ASP A 175 0.30 -0.11 -0.95
CA ASP A 175 0.80 -1.24 -1.76
C ASP A 175 0.37 -1.12 -3.24
N ARG A 176 0.45 0.08 -3.81
CA ARG A 176 0.19 0.26 -5.25
C ARG A 176 1.18 -0.49 -6.13
N VAL A 177 2.32 -0.92 -5.55
CA VAL A 177 3.29 -1.81 -6.19
C VAL A 177 2.66 -3.17 -6.45
N GLY A 178 2.10 -3.81 -5.43
CA GLY A 178 1.41 -5.09 -5.58
C GLY A 178 0.20 -4.99 -6.51
N VAL A 179 -0.61 -3.93 -6.36
CA VAL A 179 -1.74 -3.65 -7.26
C VAL A 179 -1.27 -3.55 -8.72
N ALA A 180 -0.17 -2.81 -9.00
CA ALA A 180 0.37 -2.66 -10.35
C ALA A 180 0.90 -3.98 -10.91
N VAL A 181 1.55 -4.81 -10.09
CA VAL A 181 2.04 -6.15 -10.49
C VAL A 181 0.88 -7.05 -10.87
N ILE A 182 -0.13 -7.16 -10.00
CA ILE A 182 -1.30 -8.04 -10.24
C ILE A 182 -2.08 -7.57 -11.47
N LEU A 183 -2.37 -6.28 -11.59
CA LEU A 183 -3.08 -5.74 -12.74
C LEU A 183 -2.29 -5.95 -14.04
N SER A 184 -0.97 -5.78 -14.00
CA SER A 184 -0.11 -6.05 -15.16
C SER A 184 -0.18 -7.51 -15.62
N LEU A 185 -0.27 -8.47 -14.69
CA LEU A 185 -0.42 -9.89 -15.01
C LEU A 185 -1.79 -10.19 -15.60
N LEU A 186 -2.86 -9.61 -15.04
CA LEU A 186 -4.22 -9.74 -15.58
C LEU A 186 -4.33 -9.23 -17.02
N LEU A 187 -3.73 -8.10 -17.32
CA LEU A 187 -3.76 -7.48 -18.65
C LEU A 187 -3.05 -8.29 -19.73
N THR A 188 -2.20 -9.25 -19.37
CA THR A 188 -1.62 -10.18 -20.36
C THR A 188 -2.65 -11.20 -20.87
N LYS A 189 -3.69 -11.52 -20.10
CA LYS A 189 -4.72 -12.54 -20.38
C LYS A 189 -4.15 -13.95 -20.64
N GLN A 190 -2.95 -14.24 -20.14
CA GLN A 190 -2.25 -15.49 -20.46
C GLN A 190 -2.20 -16.49 -19.31
N TYR A 191 -2.63 -16.08 -18.11
CA TYR A 191 -2.43 -16.85 -16.89
C TYR A 191 -3.75 -17.26 -16.24
N SER A 192 -3.70 -18.36 -15.48
CA SER A 192 -4.81 -18.84 -14.68
C SER A 192 -4.49 -18.63 -13.20
N PHE A 193 -5.18 -17.70 -12.55
CA PHE A 193 -5.01 -17.37 -11.13
C PHE A 193 -6.18 -16.52 -10.61
N THR A 194 -6.30 -16.44 -9.30
CA THR A 194 -7.19 -15.48 -8.65
C THR A 194 -6.41 -14.24 -8.25
N ALA A 195 -6.86 -13.06 -8.65
CA ALA A 195 -6.36 -11.78 -8.18
C ALA A 195 -7.34 -11.20 -7.18
N VAL A 196 -6.82 -10.67 -6.07
CA VAL A 196 -7.63 -10.05 -5.01
C VAL A 196 -7.01 -8.70 -4.69
N PHE A 197 -7.77 -7.63 -4.94
CA PHE A 197 -7.42 -6.29 -4.53
C PHE A 197 -8.23 -5.98 -3.28
N THR A 198 -7.55 -5.93 -2.13
CA THR A 198 -8.18 -5.77 -0.82
C THR A 198 -8.32 -4.32 -0.42
N THR A 199 -9.25 -4.04 0.50
CA THR A 199 -9.49 -2.75 1.13
C THR A 199 -9.13 -2.79 2.61
N ARG A 200 -8.82 -1.63 3.21
CA ARG A 200 -8.67 -1.48 4.67
C ARG A 200 -7.65 -2.43 5.29
N GLU A 201 -6.56 -2.66 4.58
CA GLU A 201 -5.43 -3.43 5.14
C GLU A 201 -4.81 -2.67 6.31
N GLU A 202 -4.52 -1.38 6.13
CA GLU A 202 -3.82 -0.47 7.03
C GLU A 202 -4.54 -0.19 8.38
N ILE A 203 -5.81 -0.59 8.47
CA ILE A 203 -6.62 -0.47 9.69
C ILE A 203 -7.07 -1.82 10.26
N GLY A 204 -6.35 -2.90 9.92
CA GLY A 204 -6.52 -4.21 10.55
C GLY A 204 -6.89 -5.35 9.61
N ILE A 205 -6.39 -5.33 8.37
CA ILE A 205 -6.48 -6.47 7.42
C ILE A 205 -7.96 -6.84 7.14
N MET A 206 -8.83 -5.83 7.06
CA MET A 206 -10.28 -6.09 7.04
C MET A 206 -10.74 -6.71 5.72
N GLY A 207 -10.19 -6.27 4.59
CA GLY A 207 -10.54 -6.76 3.27
C GLY A 207 -10.26 -8.24 3.11
N ALA A 208 -9.06 -8.68 3.43
CA ALA A 208 -8.67 -10.09 3.35
C ALA A 208 -9.53 -10.98 4.26
N ARG A 209 -9.87 -10.51 5.47
CA ARG A 209 -10.77 -11.24 6.38
C ARG A 209 -12.16 -11.46 5.81
N MET A 210 -12.67 -10.52 5.01
CA MET A 210 -13.99 -10.63 4.37
C MET A 210 -13.97 -11.54 3.15
N VAL A 211 -12.90 -11.50 2.37
CA VAL A 211 -12.79 -12.28 1.12
C VAL A 211 -12.52 -13.75 1.39
N MET A 212 -11.67 -14.09 2.36
CA MET A 212 -11.21 -15.46 2.59
C MET A 212 -12.32 -16.47 2.88
N PRO A 213 -13.44 -16.16 3.58
CA PRO A 213 -14.52 -17.10 3.76
C PRO A 213 -15.20 -17.56 2.48
N VAL A 214 -15.10 -16.80 1.38
CA VAL A 214 -15.71 -17.11 0.08
C VAL A 214 -14.70 -17.54 -0.98
N LEU A 215 -13.39 -17.37 -0.70
CA LEU A 215 -12.30 -17.85 -1.53
C LEU A 215 -11.63 -19.07 -0.88
N ALA A 216 -11.30 -20.06 -1.68
CA ALA A 216 -10.59 -21.26 -1.22
C ALA A 216 -9.40 -21.57 -2.15
N PRO A 217 -8.40 -20.67 -2.27
CA PRO A 217 -7.26 -20.95 -3.12
C PRO A 217 -6.39 -22.05 -2.49
N LYS A 218 -5.72 -22.85 -3.33
CA LYS A 218 -4.82 -23.91 -2.83
C LYS A 218 -3.51 -23.36 -2.29
N LYS A 219 -3.08 -22.19 -2.79
CA LYS A 219 -1.92 -21.44 -2.33
C LYS A 219 -2.18 -19.95 -2.47
N ALA A 220 -1.51 -19.16 -1.66
CA ALA A 220 -1.61 -17.71 -1.74
C ALA A 220 -0.24 -17.03 -1.70
N VAL A 221 -0.17 -15.87 -2.35
CA VAL A 221 0.95 -14.94 -2.25
C VAL A 221 0.38 -13.55 -2.00
N VAL A 222 0.83 -12.92 -0.93
CA VAL A 222 0.56 -11.52 -0.64
C VAL A 222 1.73 -10.71 -1.18
N LEU A 223 1.45 -9.74 -2.03
CA LEU A 223 2.41 -8.76 -2.51
C LEU A 223 2.33 -7.55 -1.59
N GLU A 224 3.48 -6.95 -1.28
CA GLU A 224 3.59 -5.90 -0.27
C GLU A 224 4.80 -4.99 -0.51
N VAL A 225 4.86 -3.88 0.20
CA VAL A 225 6.09 -3.12 0.39
C VAL A 225 6.54 -3.25 1.85
N THR A 226 7.83 -3.35 2.09
CA THR A 226 8.35 -3.48 3.46
C THR A 226 9.43 -2.45 3.75
N THR A 227 9.53 -2.04 5.00
CA THR A 227 10.56 -1.09 5.45
C THR A 227 11.96 -1.59 5.08
N CYS A 228 12.67 -0.77 4.32
CA CYS A 228 14.08 -0.98 3.98
C CYS A 228 14.96 -0.34 5.03
N ALA A 229 15.93 -1.09 5.51
CA ALA A 229 16.83 -0.68 6.59
C ALA A 229 18.25 -0.31 6.10
N ASP A 230 18.42 -0.06 4.82
CA ASP A 230 19.71 0.24 4.18
C ASP A 230 20.15 1.71 4.26
N LEU A 231 19.61 2.44 5.23
CA LEU A 231 19.97 3.83 5.48
C LEU A 231 21.27 3.95 6.29
N PRO A 232 22.08 5.00 6.06
CA PRO A 232 23.29 5.26 6.86
C PRO A 232 22.97 5.32 8.36
N GLY A 233 23.77 4.64 9.16
CA GLY A 233 23.64 4.61 10.63
C GLY A 233 22.72 3.51 11.16
N ASN A 234 22.02 2.75 10.32
CA ASN A 234 21.31 1.56 10.77
C ASN A 234 22.28 0.38 10.94
N GLN A 235 22.24 -0.28 12.12
CA GLN A 235 23.15 -1.37 12.47
C GLN A 235 22.58 -2.77 12.15
N GLU A 236 21.27 -2.88 11.94
CA GLU A 236 20.59 -4.15 11.67
C GLU A 236 19.71 -4.05 10.40
N PRO A 237 20.32 -4.12 9.21
CA PRO A 237 19.54 -4.13 7.99
C PRO A 237 18.75 -5.43 7.89
N THR A 238 17.43 -5.34 7.87
CA THR A 238 16.55 -6.51 7.65
C THR A 238 16.33 -6.78 6.19
N THR A 239 16.24 -5.74 5.37
CA THR A 239 16.10 -5.76 3.91
C THR A 239 16.84 -4.59 3.30
N LYS A 240 17.22 -4.72 2.03
CA LYS A 240 17.92 -3.68 1.29
C LYS A 240 17.31 -3.49 -0.10
N MET A 241 17.25 -2.27 -0.56
CA MET A 241 16.89 -1.99 -1.95
C MET A 241 17.97 -2.49 -2.90
N ARG A 242 17.56 -2.86 -4.12
CA ARG A 242 18.42 -3.40 -5.19
C ARG A 242 19.00 -4.80 -4.91
N GLU A 243 18.60 -5.43 -3.83
CA GLU A 243 18.93 -6.84 -3.54
C GLU A 243 17.75 -7.78 -3.85
N GLY A 244 16.73 -7.29 -4.54
CA GLY A 244 15.57 -8.07 -4.99
C GLY A 244 14.44 -8.16 -3.97
N VAL A 245 13.50 -9.06 -4.27
CA VAL A 245 12.27 -9.25 -3.49
C VAL A 245 12.57 -9.83 -2.12
N ALA A 246 11.97 -9.28 -1.08
CA ALA A 246 12.08 -9.78 0.29
C ALA A 246 10.99 -10.83 0.56
N LEU A 247 11.39 -12.10 0.67
CA LEU A 247 10.51 -13.21 1.06
C LEU A 247 10.40 -13.27 2.57
N SER A 248 9.20 -13.01 3.10
CA SER A 248 8.96 -13.06 4.54
C SER A 248 9.04 -14.49 5.09
N VAL A 249 9.77 -14.66 6.17
CA VAL A 249 9.73 -15.89 6.96
C VAL A 249 8.65 -15.79 8.04
N LEU A 250 8.58 -14.63 8.68
CA LEU A 250 7.57 -14.28 9.68
C LEU A 250 7.41 -12.76 9.73
N ASP A 251 6.29 -12.31 10.26
CA ASP A 251 6.01 -10.91 10.61
C ASP A 251 5.17 -10.83 11.89
N GLY A 252 4.58 -9.66 12.19
CA GLY A 252 3.75 -9.48 13.40
C GLY A 252 2.37 -10.14 13.33
N ALA A 253 1.93 -10.59 12.16
CA ALA A 253 0.59 -11.12 11.92
C ALA A 253 0.59 -12.57 11.41
N SER A 254 1.72 -13.05 10.84
CA SER A 254 1.78 -14.37 10.20
C SER A 254 3.15 -15.03 10.29
N VAL A 255 3.14 -16.35 10.14
CA VAL A 255 4.33 -17.16 9.84
C VAL A 255 4.09 -17.80 8.48
N SER A 256 4.97 -17.51 7.53
CA SER A 256 4.84 -18.03 6.15
C SER A 256 4.97 -19.56 6.12
N ASP A 257 4.27 -20.20 5.19
CA ASP A 257 4.41 -21.63 4.97
C ASP A 257 5.82 -22.00 4.53
N THR A 258 6.43 -22.94 5.23
CA THR A 258 7.85 -23.27 5.06
C THR A 258 8.12 -23.94 3.71
N GLU A 259 7.27 -24.88 3.29
CA GLU A 259 7.45 -25.62 2.04
C GLU A 259 7.22 -24.69 0.85
N TRP A 260 6.21 -23.83 0.94
CA TRP A 260 5.93 -22.84 -0.08
C TRP A 260 7.07 -21.82 -0.21
N ASN A 261 7.61 -21.33 0.90
CA ASN A 261 8.77 -20.44 0.89
C ASN A 261 10.03 -21.10 0.30
N GLN A 262 10.29 -22.39 0.62
CA GLN A 262 11.40 -23.13 0.04
C GLN A 262 11.27 -23.28 -1.48
N PHE A 263 10.05 -23.59 -1.95
CA PHE A 263 9.76 -23.66 -3.37
C PHE A 263 10.00 -22.32 -4.08
N ILE A 264 9.47 -21.20 -3.51
CA ILE A 264 9.67 -19.86 -4.07
C ILE A 264 11.15 -19.50 -4.14
N TRP A 265 11.88 -19.77 -3.06
CA TRP A 265 13.32 -19.52 -3.02
C TRP A 265 14.09 -20.32 -4.10
N ALA A 266 13.78 -21.58 -4.23
CA ALA A 266 14.42 -22.47 -5.21
C ALA A 266 14.20 -21.99 -6.65
N ILE A 267 12.95 -21.65 -7.03
CA ILE A 267 12.67 -21.19 -8.39
C ILE A 267 13.22 -19.80 -8.67
N ALA A 268 13.24 -18.89 -7.70
CA ALA A 268 13.86 -17.59 -7.86
C ALA A 268 15.35 -17.74 -8.14
N THR A 269 16.02 -18.61 -7.38
CA THR A 269 17.45 -18.93 -7.57
C THR A 269 17.70 -19.56 -8.93
N GLU A 270 16.91 -20.56 -9.33
CA GLU A 270 17.02 -21.24 -10.65
C GLU A 270 16.91 -20.25 -11.82
N LYS A 271 16.04 -19.26 -11.69
CA LYS A 271 15.76 -18.26 -12.73
C LYS A 271 16.57 -16.96 -12.59
N ASN A 272 17.53 -16.92 -11.67
CA ASN A 272 18.35 -15.73 -11.38
C ASN A 272 17.50 -14.47 -11.14
N ILE A 273 16.41 -14.62 -10.37
CA ILE A 273 15.61 -13.50 -9.88
C ILE A 273 16.16 -13.13 -8.50
N PRO A 274 16.64 -11.89 -8.31
CA PRO A 274 17.14 -11.46 -7.00
C PRO A 274 16.07 -11.61 -5.91
N ILE A 275 16.45 -12.25 -4.81
CA ILE A 275 15.57 -12.54 -3.67
C ILE A 275 16.38 -12.50 -2.37
N GLN A 276 15.78 -11.97 -1.31
CA GLN A 276 16.37 -11.89 0.03
C GLN A 276 15.37 -12.34 1.08
N LYS A 277 15.82 -12.66 2.30
CA LYS A 277 14.94 -13.03 3.41
C LYS A 277 14.54 -11.81 4.23
N LYS A 278 13.26 -11.73 4.59
CA LYS A 278 12.74 -10.79 5.58
C LYS A 278 12.50 -11.52 6.90
N LEU A 279 13.18 -11.08 7.96
CA LEU A 279 13.20 -11.69 9.29
C LEU A 279 12.72 -10.70 10.37
N THR A 280 11.73 -9.86 10.07
CA THR A 280 11.19 -8.91 11.05
C THR A 280 9.94 -9.46 11.73
N THR A 281 9.78 -9.16 13.01
CA THR A 281 8.56 -9.45 13.76
C THR A 281 7.64 -8.24 13.90
N ARG A 282 7.96 -7.14 13.21
CA ARG A 282 7.19 -5.89 13.24
C ARG A 282 6.33 -5.77 11.98
N GLY A 283 5.17 -5.13 12.15
CA GLY A 283 4.18 -4.97 11.10
C GLY A 283 3.40 -6.27 10.85
N GLY A 284 2.36 -6.16 10.07
CA GLY A 284 1.53 -7.28 9.61
C GLY A 284 1.05 -6.95 8.21
N ASN A 285 0.36 -7.88 7.56
CA ASN A 285 -0.24 -7.69 6.25
C ASN A 285 -1.39 -8.70 6.04
N ASP A 286 -1.99 -8.70 4.87
CA ASP A 286 -3.12 -9.57 4.52
C ASP A 286 -2.85 -11.06 4.73
N ALA A 287 -1.58 -11.52 4.74
CA ALA A 287 -1.24 -12.90 5.06
C ALA A 287 -1.70 -13.32 6.47
N GLY A 288 -1.80 -12.35 7.39
CA GLY A 288 -2.39 -12.57 8.71
C GLY A 288 -3.84 -13.06 8.68
N ALA A 289 -4.60 -12.77 7.65
CA ALA A 289 -5.94 -13.33 7.45
C ALA A 289 -5.91 -14.54 6.51
N VAL A 290 -5.18 -14.42 5.39
CA VAL A 290 -5.14 -15.44 4.34
C VAL A 290 -4.64 -16.78 4.83
N SER A 291 -3.65 -16.79 5.73
CA SER A 291 -3.00 -18.02 6.19
C SER A 291 -3.84 -18.90 7.12
N TYR A 292 -4.89 -18.39 7.76
CA TYR A 292 -5.64 -19.18 8.76
C TYR A 292 -7.17 -19.10 8.64
N VAL A 293 -7.71 -18.12 7.93
CA VAL A 293 -9.17 -18.07 7.72
C VAL A 293 -9.58 -19.20 6.77
N SER A 294 -10.80 -19.73 6.94
CA SER A 294 -11.38 -20.81 6.11
C SER A 294 -10.58 -22.12 6.11
N GLY A 295 -9.91 -22.43 7.22
CA GLY A 295 -9.15 -23.68 7.38
C GLY A 295 -7.67 -23.56 7.04
N GLY A 296 -7.21 -22.37 6.69
CA GLY A 296 -5.81 -22.08 6.39
C GLY A 296 -5.43 -22.35 4.92
N VAL A 297 -4.57 -21.49 4.40
CA VAL A 297 -4.02 -21.61 3.05
C VAL A 297 -2.51 -21.45 3.14
N PRO A 298 -1.70 -22.33 2.52
CA PRO A 298 -0.26 -22.13 2.39
C PRO A 298 0.03 -20.76 1.77
N THR A 299 0.56 -19.85 2.58
CA THR A 299 0.71 -18.44 2.23
C THR A 299 2.16 -18.01 2.31
N ALA A 300 2.61 -17.27 1.32
CA ALA A 300 3.89 -16.55 1.29
C ALA A 300 3.67 -15.06 1.13
N VAL A 301 4.61 -14.26 1.61
CA VAL A 301 4.61 -12.81 1.45
C VAL A 301 5.86 -12.40 0.66
N LEU A 302 5.64 -11.75 -0.46
CA LEU A 302 6.67 -11.13 -1.30
C LEU A 302 6.63 -9.63 -1.11
N SER A 303 7.61 -9.07 -0.43
CA SER A 303 7.65 -7.63 -0.18
C SER A 303 8.72 -6.94 -1.02
N LEU A 304 8.38 -5.77 -1.56
CA LEU A 304 9.36 -4.89 -2.17
C LEU A 304 10.04 -4.05 -1.08
N PRO A 305 11.40 -4.03 -1.00
CA PRO A 305 12.06 -3.14 -0.06
C PRO A 305 11.82 -1.67 -0.41
N GLY A 306 11.27 -0.90 0.53
CA GLY A 306 10.97 0.52 0.36
C GLY A 306 11.45 1.36 1.53
N ARG A 307 11.98 2.56 1.24
CA ARG A 307 12.32 3.55 2.26
C ARG A 307 11.13 4.46 2.52
N TYR A 308 11.00 4.91 3.76
CA TYR A 308 10.05 5.95 4.15
C TYR A 308 8.58 5.56 3.91
N ILE A 309 8.24 4.27 4.00
CA ILE A 309 6.84 3.85 3.90
C ILE A 309 5.99 4.50 5.01
N HIS A 310 4.66 4.54 4.83
CA HIS A 310 3.72 5.22 5.73
C HIS A 310 4.02 6.72 5.90
N SER A 311 4.50 7.34 4.82
CA SER A 311 4.82 8.77 4.77
C SER A 311 4.33 9.41 3.47
N PRO A 312 4.36 10.74 3.35
CA PRO A 312 3.99 11.42 2.11
C PRO A 312 4.79 10.97 0.89
N VAL A 313 6.00 10.45 1.13
CA VAL A 313 6.95 10.07 0.08
C VAL A 313 7.67 8.80 0.45
N SER A 314 7.38 7.71 -0.25
CA SER A 314 8.16 6.46 -0.20
C SER A 314 9.12 6.37 -1.39
N VAL A 315 10.14 5.50 -1.28
CA VAL A 315 11.14 5.28 -2.33
C VAL A 315 11.35 3.80 -2.54
N ILE A 316 11.31 3.35 -3.79
CA ILE A 316 11.59 1.96 -4.21
C ILE A 316 12.61 1.91 -5.35
N SER A 317 13.11 0.69 -5.65
CA SER A 317 13.97 0.40 -6.79
C SER A 317 13.16 -0.18 -7.96
N GLU A 318 13.41 0.33 -9.18
CA GLU A 318 12.81 -0.19 -10.42
C GLU A 318 13.22 -1.65 -10.68
N THR A 319 14.45 -2.02 -10.33
CA THR A 319 14.95 -3.39 -10.53
C THR A 319 14.29 -4.38 -9.59
N ASP A 320 13.98 -3.97 -8.36
CA ASP A 320 13.26 -4.82 -7.41
C ASP A 320 11.78 -4.95 -7.83
N PHE A 321 11.17 -3.86 -8.35
CA PHE A 321 9.83 -3.90 -8.92
C PHE A 321 9.72 -4.86 -10.11
N ASP A 322 10.70 -4.85 -11.03
CA ASP A 322 10.78 -5.84 -12.10
C ASP A 322 10.94 -7.26 -11.57
N SER A 323 11.77 -7.44 -10.55
CA SER A 323 12.00 -8.74 -9.92
C SER A 323 10.72 -9.30 -9.28
N MET A 324 9.91 -8.45 -8.62
CA MET A 324 8.63 -8.85 -8.05
C MET A 324 7.65 -9.31 -9.14
N TYR A 325 7.52 -8.56 -10.23
CA TYR A 325 6.67 -8.95 -11.35
C TYR A 325 7.11 -10.29 -11.94
N ARG A 326 8.39 -10.47 -12.22
CA ARG A 326 8.95 -11.71 -12.81
C ARG A 326 8.75 -12.90 -11.87
N LEU A 327 8.91 -12.71 -10.57
CA LEU A 327 8.70 -13.76 -9.59
C LEU A 327 7.22 -14.14 -9.49
N ALA A 328 6.32 -13.16 -9.38
CA ALA A 328 4.87 -13.39 -9.35
C ALA A 328 4.39 -14.11 -10.62
N GLU A 329 4.83 -13.68 -11.80
CA GLU A 329 4.56 -14.34 -13.07
C GLU A 329 5.00 -15.81 -13.07
N LEU A 330 6.21 -16.08 -12.58
CA LEU A 330 6.77 -17.42 -12.52
C LEU A 330 6.00 -18.33 -11.56
N LEU A 331 5.55 -17.80 -10.43
CA LEU A 331 4.73 -18.53 -9.46
C LEU A 331 3.37 -18.94 -10.05
N ILE A 332 2.70 -18.05 -10.76
CA ILE A 332 1.44 -18.38 -11.44
C ILE A 332 1.63 -19.52 -12.46
N LYS A 333 2.77 -19.54 -13.16
CA LYS A 333 3.07 -20.57 -14.15
C LYS A 333 3.38 -21.95 -13.54
N LYS A 334 3.92 -21.98 -12.30
CA LYS A 334 4.52 -23.17 -11.68
C LYS A 334 3.73 -23.74 -10.49
N ALA A 335 2.82 -22.95 -9.86
CA ALA A 335 2.05 -23.35 -8.69
C ALA A 335 1.01 -24.43 -8.93
#